data_778dc2748d05e8fc689321389855fa95
#
_entry.id   778dc2748d05e8fc689321389855fa95
#
_cell.length_a   1.000
_cell.length_b   1.000
_cell.length_c   1.000
_cell.angle_alpha   90.00
_cell.angle_beta   90.00
_cell.angle_gamma   90.00
#
_symmetry.space_group_name_H-M   'P 1'
#
loop_
_entity.id
_entity.type
_entity.pdbx_description
1 polymer ?
#
loop_
_entity_poly.entity_id
_entity_poly.type
_entity_poly.pdbx_seq_one_letter_code
_entity_poly.pdbx_strand_id
1 'polypeptide(L)'
;DLNRPLTFAGLESMVQKVTGLYRHNGLLVARAILPPQTVKDGVLTIQIIPGRYDEAQITNSSSLRTVVAQHLVRSTTPEGDVLTRRQMEREALLLSEIPGVTAQVAMKAGSRQGTTTPDITLTRGKVFGAYAGLDNQGNPTTGRSRVMVGGYAN
;
A
#
# COMPACT_ATOMS: atom_id res chain seq x y z
N ASP A 1 -4.25 2.98 -34.05
CA ASP A 1 -5.22 2.51 -35.08
C ASP A 1 -6.58 3.18 -34.83
N LEU A 2 -6.71 4.45 -35.25
CA LEU A 2 -7.89 5.28 -35.01
C LEU A 2 -9.01 5.10 -36.08
N ASN A 3 -8.84 4.19 -37.01
CA ASN A 3 -9.74 4.05 -38.18
C ASN A 3 -10.28 2.62 -38.41
N ARG A 4 -10.33 1.77 -37.38
CA ARG A 4 -10.97 0.46 -37.47
C ARG A 4 -12.32 0.46 -36.75
N PRO A 5 -13.37 -0.21 -37.27
CA PRO A 5 -14.61 -0.40 -36.55
C PRO A 5 -14.30 -1.15 -35.25
N LEU A 6 -14.55 -0.51 -34.11
CA LEU A 6 -14.31 -1.07 -32.78
C LEU A 6 -15.52 -1.95 -32.42
N THR A 7 -15.25 -3.22 -32.17
CA THR A 7 -16.22 -4.11 -31.55
C THR A 7 -16.33 -3.81 -30.05
N PHE A 8 -17.41 -4.23 -29.41
CA PHE A 8 -17.59 -4.08 -27.94
C PHE A 8 -16.40 -4.70 -27.16
N ALA A 9 -15.95 -5.89 -27.57
CA ALA A 9 -14.75 -6.52 -26.99
C ALA A 9 -13.48 -5.69 -27.18
N GLY A 10 -13.35 -4.99 -28.29
CA GLY A 10 -12.25 -4.06 -28.52
C GLY A 10 -12.28 -2.86 -27.58
N LEU A 11 -13.47 -2.32 -27.29
CA LEU A 11 -13.67 -1.24 -26.32
C LEU A 11 -13.33 -1.68 -24.90
N GLU A 12 -13.81 -2.86 -24.47
CA GLU A 12 -13.43 -3.42 -23.17
C GLU A 12 -11.92 -3.61 -23.02
N SER A 13 -11.25 -4.11 -24.07
CA SER A 13 -9.79 -4.25 -24.07
C SER A 13 -9.08 -2.90 -23.92
N MET A 14 -9.59 -1.83 -24.56
CA MET A 14 -9.05 -0.48 -24.37
C MET A 14 -9.23 0.03 -22.93
N VAL A 15 -10.41 -0.13 -22.37
CA VAL A 15 -10.71 0.24 -20.98
C VAL A 15 -9.79 -0.50 -19.99
N GLN A 16 -9.52 -1.78 -20.24
CA GLN A 16 -8.57 -2.56 -19.43
C GLN A 16 -7.13 -2.06 -19.57
N LYS A 17 -6.69 -1.73 -20.79
CA LYS A 17 -5.36 -1.15 -21.02
C LYS A 17 -5.20 0.20 -20.32
N VAL A 18 -6.21 1.07 -20.40
CA VAL A 18 -6.20 2.37 -19.70
C VAL A 18 -6.15 2.14 -18.19
N THR A 19 -6.95 1.22 -17.63
CA THR A 19 -6.90 0.85 -16.22
C THR A 19 -5.49 0.38 -15.82
N GLY A 20 -4.88 -0.50 -16.63
CA GLY A 20 -3.52 -1.00 -16.41
C GLY A 20 -2.49 0.11 -16.38
N LEU A 21 -2.58 1.08 -17.29
CA LEU A 21 -1.69 2.24 -17.36
C LEU A 21 -1.74 3.06 -16.06
N TYR A 22 -2.93 3.39 -15.57
CA TYR A 22 -3.10 4.14 -14.33
C TYR A 22 -2.56 3.38 -13.11
N ARG A 23 -2.81 2.06 -13.03
CA ARG A 23 -2.27 1.21 -11.96
C ARG A 23 -0.75 1.11 -12.00
N HIS A 24 -0.17 1.02 -13.19
CA HIS A 24 1.28 1.01 -13.38
C HIS A 24 1.91 2.33 -12.93
N ASN A 25 1.23 3.46 -13.15
CA ASN A 25 1.65 4.78 -12.70
C ASN A 25 1.34 5.07 -11.21
N GLY A 26 1.04 4.03 -10.43
CA GLY A 26 0.92 4.13 -8.97
C GLY A 26 -0.49 4.36 -8.43
N LEU A 27 -1.52 4.45 -9.28
CA LEU A 27 -2.93 4.51 -8.86
C LEU A 27 -3.51 3.10 -8.74
N LEU A 28 -3.13 2.37 -7.71
CA LEU A 28 -3.35 0.92 -7.57
C LEU A 28 -4.82 0.49 -7.72
N VAL A 29 -5.75 1.32 -7.27
CA VAL A 29 -7.19 1.03 -7.26
C VAL A 29 -7.96 1.75 -8.36
N ALA A 30 -7.24 2.43 -9.26
CA ALA A 30 -7.87 3.12 -10.38
C ALA A 30 -8.61 2.16 -11.29
N ARG A 31 -9.76 2.62 -11.78
CA ARG A 31 -10.60 1.94 -12.76
C ARG A 31 -10.97 2.90 -13.89
N ALA A 32 -10.84 2.44 -15.12
CA ALA A 32 -11.51 3.06 -16.25
C ALA A 32 -12.87 2.38 -16.43
N ILE A 33 -13.89 3.15 -16.73
CA ILE A 33 -15.24 2.66 -17.04
C ILE A 33 -15.74 3.32 -18.31
N LEU A 34 -16.62 2.63 -19.00
CA LEU A 34 -17.35 3.17 -20.12
C LEU A 34 -18.76 3.55 -19.62
N PRO A 35 -19.04 4.85 -19.39
CA PRO A 35 -20.36 5.26 -18.96
C PRO A 35 -21.40 5.02 -20.08
N PRO A 36 -22.69 4.83 -19.74
CA PRO A 36 -23.74 4.82 -20.73
C PRO A 36 -23.69 6.11 -21.56
N GLN A 37 -23.50 5.98 -22.85
CA GLN A 37 -23.35 7.12 -23.76
C GLN A 37 -23.79 6.78 -25.17
N THR A 38 -24.24 7.80 -25.90
CA THR A 38 -24.43 7.72 -27.35
C THR A 38 -23.17 8.18 -28.04
N VAL A 39 -22.59 7.35 -28.89
CA VAL A 39 -21.42 7.72 -29.69
C VAL A 39 -21.86 8.75 -30.72
N LYS A 40 -21.32 9.98 -30.63
CA LYS A 40 -21.51 11.06 -31.61
C LYS A 40 -20.17 11.33 -32.30
N ASP A 41 -20.20 11.45 -33.61
CA ASP A 41 -19.03 11.80 -34.43
C ASP A 41 -17.80 10.88 -34.19
N GLY A 42 -18.03 9.61 -33.83
CA GLY A 42 -16.96 8.65 -33.55
C GLY A 42 -16.21 8.89 -32.25
N VAL A 43 -16.66 9.83 -31.39
CA VAL A 43 -16.05 10.14 -30.10
C VAL A 43 -16.64 9.25 -29.01
N LEU A 44 -15.75 8.60 -28.26
CA LEU A 44 -16.10 7.77 -27.10
C LEU A 44 -15.42 8.32 -25.86
N THR A 45 -16.21 8.50 -24.79
CA THR A 45 -15.72 8.99 -23.51
C THR A 45 -15.40 7.83 -22.59
N ILE A 46 -14.19 7.76 -22.06
CA ILE A 46 -13.79 6.82 -21.01
C ILE A 46 -13.66 7.63 -19.71
N GLN A 47 -14.39 7.22 -18.69
CA GLN A 47 -14.31 7.85 -17.37
C GLN A 47 -13.28 7.12 -16.50
N ILE A 48 -12.38 7.89 -15.88
CA ILE A 48 -11.39 7.35 -14.94
C ILE A 48 -11.87 7.61 -13.52
N ILE A 49 -11.95 6.54 -12.73
CA ILE A 49 -12.20 6.58 -11.28
C ILE A 49 -10.87 6.29 -10.62
N PRO A 50 -10.18 7.29 -10.04
CA PRO A 50 -8.82 7.10 -9.53
C PRO A 50 -8.76 6.24 -8.26
N GLY A 51 -9.88 6.06 -7.57
CA GLY A 51 -9.94 5.43 -6.26
C GLY A 51 -9.49 6.38 -5.16
N ARG A 52 -10.42 6.74 -4.28
CA ARG A 52 -10.16 7.66 -3.17
C ARG A 52 -10.06 6.88 -1.86
N TYR A 53 -9.26 7.42 -0.95
CA TYR A 53 -9.11 6.91 0.39
C TYR A 53 -10.40 7.13 1.18
N ASP A 54 -10.94 6.06 1.75
CA ASP A 54 -12.03 6.07 2.73
C ASP A 54 -11.46 5.83 4.13
N GLU A 55 -12.26 5.94 5.17
CA GLU A 55 -11.80 5.75 6.54
C GLU A 55 -11.18 4.36 6.73
N ALA A 56 -9.94 4.31 7.27
CA ALA A 56 -9.25 3.06 7.52
C ALA A 56 -9.93 2.26 8.64
N GLN A 57 -10.05 0.96 8.44
CA GLN A 57 -10.45 0.02 9.49
C GLN A 57 -9.20 -0.55 10.15
N ILE A 58 -9.11 -0.42 11.49
CA ILE A 58 -7.95 -0.88 12.25
C ILE A 58 -8.37 -1.97 13.21
N THR A 59 -7.87 -3.19 12.98
CA THR A 59 -7.95 -4.31 13.92
C THR A 59 -6.63 -4.39 14.67
N ASN A 60 -6.67 -4.10 15.97
CA ASN A 60 -5.47 -3.98 16.79
C ASN A 60 -5.43 -5.02 17.90
N SER A 61 -4.47 -5.93 17.81
CA SER A 61 -4.10 -6.89 18.86
C SER A 61 -2.65 -6.71 19.35
N SER A 62 -2.01 -5.58 18.96
CA SER A 62 -0.67 -5.21 19.39
C SER A 62 -0.65 -4.51 20.75
N SER A 63 0.54 -4.12 21.21
CA SER A 63 0.72 -3.27 22.40
C SER A 63 0.46 -1.79 22.14
N LEU A 64 0.34 -1.37 20.88
CA LEU A 64 0.06 0.01 20.52
C LEU A 64 -1.37 0.39 20.86
N ARG A 65 -1.57 1.59 21.41
CA ARG A 65 -2.93 2.11 21.64
C ARG A 65 -3.61 2.42 20.31
N THR A 66 -4.83 1.93 20.11
CA THR A 66 -5.58 2.09 18.87
C THR A 66 -5.74 3.55 18.46
N VAL A 67 -5.92 4.47 19.42
CA VAL A 67 -6.01 5.92 19.15
C VAL A 67 -4.73 6.46 18.50
N VAL A 68 -3.56 5.97 18.92
CA VAL A 68 -2.27 6.38 18.33
C VAL A 68 -2.15 5.86 16.90
N ALA A 69 -2.52 4.60 16.66
CA ALA A 69 -2.55 4.03 15.31
C ALA A 69 -3.49 4.80 14.38
N GLN A 70 -4.70 5.13 14.85
CA GLN A 70 -5.67 5.93 14.09
C GLN A 70 -5.13 7.31 13.75
N HIS A 71 -4.50 7.99 14.71
CA HIS A 71 -3.93 9.31 14.48
C HIS A 71 -2.80 9.25 13.44
N LEU A 72 -1.92 8.26 13.54
CA LEU A 72 -0.82 8.07 12.60
C LEU A 72 -1.34 7.86 11.16
N VAL A 73 -2.31 6.97 10.99
CA VAL A 73 -2.92 6.66 9.69
C VAL A 73 -3.60 7.91 9.10
N ARG A 74 -4.40 8.63 9.88
CA ARG A 74 -5.06 9.87 9.42
C ARG A 74 -4.08 10.97 9.04
N SER A 75 -2.94 11.06 9.71
CA SER A 75 -1.91 12.06 9.39
C SER A 75 -1.16 11.75 8.09
N THR A 76 -1.16 10.49 7.66
CA THR A 76 -0.43 10.04 6.45
C THR A 76 -1.27 10.19 5.19
N THR A 77 -2.55 9.85 5.26
CA THR A 77 -3.46 9.90 4.11
C THR A 77 -4.82 10.44 4.57
N PRO A 78 -5.11 11.72 4.29
CA PRO A 78 -6.41 12.31 4.58
C PRO A 78 -7.54 11.61 3.82
N GLU A 79 -8.72 11.52 4.45
CA GLU A 79 -9.92 10.98 3.81
C GLU A 79 -10.29 11.79 2.56
N GLY A 80 -10.64 11.09 1.50
CA GLY A 80 -10.99 11.68 0.21
C GLY A 80 -9.82 11.90 -0.75
N ASP A 81 -8.59 11.78 -0.30
CA ASP A 81 -7.41 11.86 -1.17
C ASP A 81 -7.36 10.69 -2.15
N VAL A 82 -6.69 10.91 -3.28
CA VAL A 82 -6.44 9.85 -4.26
C VAL A 82 -5.44 8.87 -3.69
N LEU A 83 -5.83 7.59 -3.63
CA LEU A 83 -4.98 6.55 -3.07
C LEU A 83 -3.87 6.15 -4.04
N THR A 84 -2.63 6.41 -3.65
CA THR A 84 -1.43 6.06 -4.41
C THR A 84 -0.65 4.92 -3.74
N ARG A 85 0.12 4.17 -4.53
CA ARG A 85 1.06 3.15 -4.03
C ARG A 85 2.01 3.72 -2.98
N ARG A 86 2.57 4.91 -3.24
CA ARG A 86 3.53 5.56 -2.36
C ARG A 86 2.96 5.89 -0.98
N GLN A 87 1.69 6.32 -0.92
CA GLN A 87 1.01 6.59 0.34
C GLN A 87 0.81 5.30 1.14
N MET A 88 0.37 4.21 0.49
CA MET A 88 0.19 2.91 1.12
C MET A 88 1.50 2.33 1.68
N GLU A 89 2.56 2.38 0.87
CA GLU A 89 3.89 1.91 1.29
C GLU A 89 4.40 2.72 2.48
N ARG A 90 4.23 4.04 2.45
CA ARG A 90 4.60 4.92 3.56
C ARG A 90 3.82 4.61 4.83
N GLU A 91 2.51 4.39 4.72
CA GLU A 91 1.64 4.04 5.86
C GLU A 91 2.06 2.70 6.48
N ALA A 92 2.28 1.68 5.65
CA ALA A 92 2.75 0.37 6.10
C ALA A 92 4.14 0.46 6.77
N LEU A 93 5.07 1.24 6.21
CA LEU A 93 6.39 1.46 6.77
C LEU A 93 6.32 2.14 8.15
N LEU A 94 5.58 3.24 8.26
CA LEU A 94 5.45 3.97 9.53
C LEU A 94 4.87 3.11 10.64
N LEU A 95 3.89 2.26 10.33
CA LEU A 95 3.33 1.33 11.30
C LEU A 95 4.31 0.20 11.67
N SER A 96 5.15 -0.23 10.72
CA SER A 96 6.14 -1.29 10.93
C SER A 96 7.38 -0.82 11.69
N GLU A 97 7.68 0.48 11.68
CA GLU A 97 8.77 1.08 12.44
C GLU A 97 8.49 1.14 13.96
N ILE A 98 7.24 0.90 14.37
CA ILE A 98 6.88 0.89 15.79
C ILE A 98 7.41 -0.40 16.44
N PRO A 99 8.31 -0.30 17.43
CA PRO A 99 8.88 -1.48 18.08
C PRO A 99 7.82 -2.41 18.66
N GLY A 100 7.95 -3.71 18.41
CA GLY A 100 7.01 -4.71 18.91
C GLY A 100 5.63 -4.73 18.22
N VAL A 101 5.49 -4.08 17.07
CA VAL A 101 4.29 -4.09 16.26
C VAL A 101 4.58 -4.68 14.88
N THR A 102 3.71 -5.54 14.41
CA THR A 102 3.69 -6.00 13.02
C THR A 102 2.41 -5.51 12.37
N ALA A 103 2.55 -4.77 11.27
CA ALA A 103 1.43 -4.22 10.52
C ALA A 103 1.21 -4.98 9.20
N GLN A 104 -0.05 -5.29 8.91
CA GLN A 104 -0.49 -5.78 7.61
C GLN A 104 -1.58 -4.86 7.09
N VAL A 105 -1.45 -4.44 5.84
CA VAL A 105 -2.41 -3.55 5.18
C VAL A 105 -3.02 -4.28 4.00
N ALA A 106 -4.34 -4.44 4.03
CA ALA A 106 -5.14 -4.97 2.93
C ALA A 106 -6.09 -3.89 2.43
N MET A 107 -6.57 -4.01 1.19
CA MET A 107 -7.52 -3.07 0.61
C MET A 107 -8.88 -3.73 0.45
N LYS A 108 -9.93 -3.03 0.92
CA LYS A 108 -11.33 -3.41 0.75
C LYS A 108 -12.07 -2.34 -0.06
N ALA A 109 -13.21 -2.70 -0.62
CA ALA A 109 -14.12 -1.71 -1.19
C ALA A 109 -14.57 -0.74 -0.09
N GLY A 110 -14.54 0.55 -0.41
CA GLY A 110 -14.99 1.59 0.52
C GLY A 110 -16.51 1.67 0.64
N SER A 111 -16.96 2.52 1.54
CA SER A 111 -18.39 2.74 1.81
C SER A 111 -19.11 3.44 0.66
N ARG A 112 -18.40 4.23 -0.13
CA ARG A 112 -18.91 4.99 -1.27
C ARG A 112 -18.35 4.45 -2.59
N GLN A 113 -19.10 4.60 -3.65
CA GLN A 113 -18.62 4.21 -4.99
C GLN A 113 -17.35 4.98 -5.36
N GLY A 114 -16.32 4.26 -5.81
CA GLY A 114 -15.03 4.84 -6.17
C GLY A 114 -14.11 5.11 -4.98
N THR A 115 -14.46 4.68 -3.76
CA THR A 115 -13.59 4.74 -2.59
C THR A 115 -13.03 3.36 -2.24
N THR A 116 -11.94 3.37 -1.48
CA THR A 116 -11.23 2.18 -1.00
C THR A 116 -10.87 2.38 0.46
N THR A 117 -11.22 1.41 1.29
CA THR A 117 -10.93 1.38 2.72
C THR A 117 -9.70 0.51 2.97
N PRO A 118 -8.60 1.06 3.52
CA PRO A 118 -7.52 0.25 4.06
C PRO A 118 -7.99 -0.54 5.28
N ASP A 119 -7.71 -1.83 5.27
CA ASP A 119 -7.93 -2.74 6.41
C ASP A 119 -6.58 -3.07 7.02
N ILE A 120 -6.30 -2.45 8.16
CA ILE A 120 -5.01 -2.49 8.84
C ILE A 120 -5.11 -3.45 10.02
N THR A 121 -4.35 -4.52 9.98
CA THR A 121 -4.24 -5.47 11.09
C THR A 121 -2.91 -5.25 11.80
N LEU A 122 -2.97 -4.89 13.07
CA LEU A 122 -1.82 -4.73 13.95
C LEU A 122 -1.75 -5.91 14.91
N THR A 123 -0.62 -6.61 14.89
CA THR A 123 -0.33 -7.74 15.78
C THR A 123 0.93 -7.48 16.59
N ARG A 124 1.14 -8.26 17.66
CA ARG A 124 2.40 -8.19 18.41
C ARG A 124 3.55 -8.70 17.54
N GLY A 125 4.56 -7.86 17.37
CA GLY A 125 5.83 -8.20 16.75
C GLY A 125 6.81 -8.86 17.73
N LYS A 126 7.98 -9.25 17.24
CA LYS A 126 9.07 -9.75 18.09
C LYS A 126 9.60 -8.63 18.96
N VAL A 127 9.53 -8.81 20.28
CA VAL A 127 10.01 -7.86 21.28
C VAL A 127 11.49 -8.08 21.62
N PHE A 128 12.00 -9.31 21.40
CA PHE A 128 13.36 -9.71 21.71
C PHE A 128 14.03 -10.31 20.49
N GLY A 129 15.31 -10.01 20.31
CA GLY A 129 16.17 -10.68 19.36
C GLY A 129 17.57 -10.86 19.95
N ALA A 130 18.24 -11.92 19.53
CA ALA A 130 19.64 -12.16 19.88
C ALA A 130 20.42 -12.46 18.59
N TYR A 131 21.67 -12.03 18.56
CA TYR A 131 22.61 -12.36 17.49
C TYR A 131 23.94 -12.78 18.06
N ALA A 132 24.61 -13.69 17.35
CA ALA A 132 25.98 -14.08 17.62
C ALA A 132 26.77 -14.01 16.31
N GLY A 133 27.94 -13.47 16.36
CA GLY A 133 28.84 -13.36 15.20
C GLY A 133 30.27 -13.75 15.57
N LEU A 134 30.95 -14.34 14.60
CA LEU A 134 32.39 -14.62 14.66
C LEU A 134 33.04 -13.84 13.53
N ASP A 135 34.03 -13.03 13.85
CA ASP A 135 34.84 -12.36 12.84
C ASP A 135 36.34 -12.54 13.11
N ASN A 136 37.13 -12.34 12.08
CA ASN A 136 38.60 -12.46 12.10
C ASN A 136 39.30 -11.11 11.90
N GLN A 137 38.63 -10.02 12.25
CA GLN A 137 39.14 -8.64 12.11
C GLN A 137 39.77 -8.08 13.39
N GLY A 138 40.17 -8.96 14.30
CA GLY A 138 40.89 -8.59 15.54
C GLY A 138 42.28 -8.08 15.30
N ASN A 139 42.83 -7.38 16.30
CA ASN A 139 44.19 -6.86 16.26
C ASN A 139 45.20 -8.00 16.40
N PRO A 140 46.31 -8.03 15.63
CA PRO A 140 47.36 -9.06 15.72
C PRO A 140 47.99 -9.20 17.13
N THR A 141 47.98 -8.15 17.95
CA THR A 141 48.54 -8.16 19.28
C THR A 141 47.63 -8.70 20.38
N THR A 142 46.31 -8.68 20.19
CA THR A 142 45.31 -9.10 21.18
C THR A 142 44.48 -10.34 20.75
N GLY A 143 44.74 -10.84 19.54
CA GLY A 143 44.02 -11.94 18.94
C GLY A 143 43.14 -11.53 17.75
N ARG A 144 43.22 -12.29 16.67
CA ARG A 144 42.49 -11.99 15.42
C ARG A 144 41.03 -12.39 15.47
N SER A 145 40.68 -13.41 16.25
CA SER A 145 39.30 -13.94 16.32
C SER A 145 38.51 -13.17 17.37
N ARG A 146 37.34 -12.66 16.98
CA ARG A 146 36.37 -12.03 17.85
C ARG A 146 35.08 -12.78 17.86
N VAL A 147 34.49 -12.89 19.04
CA VAL A 147 33.14 -13.38 19.23
C VAL A 147 32.28 -12.19 19.65
N MET A 148 31.22 -11.96 18.92
CA MET A 148 30.22 -10.94 19.26
C MET A 148 28.93 -11.65 19.62
N VAL A 149 28.38 -11.33 20.79
CA VAL A 149 27.06 -11.76 21.20
C VAL A 149 26.29 -10.52 21.64
N GLY A 150 25.14 -10.32 21.09
CA GLY A 150 24.28 -9.22 21.44
C GLY A 150 22.82 -9.61 21.43
N GLY A 151 22.01 -8.84 22.12
CA GLY A 151 20.57 -8.98 22.12
C GLY A 151 19.94 -7.59 22.14
N TYR A 152 18.70 -7.51 21.67
CA TYR A 152 17.89 -6.31 21.76
C TYR A 152 16.51 -6.66 22.31
N ALA A 153 15.93 -5.71 23.05
CA ALA A 153 14.57 -5.71 23.51
C ALA A 153 13.92 -4.40 23.06
N ASN A 154 12.73 -4.49 22.44
CA ASN A 154 11.94 -3.36 21.95
C ASN A 154 10.73 -3.12 22.86
#